data_1fb4e1ff0c352d3c742dd159c54d190d
#
_entry.id   1fb4e1ff0c352d3c742dd159c54d190d
#
_cell.length_a   1.000
_cell.length_b   1.000
_cell.length_c   1.000
_cell.angle_alpha   90.00
_cell.angle_beta   90.00
_cell.angle_gamma   90.00
#
_symmetry.space_group_name_H-M   'P 1'
#
loop_
_entity.id
_entity.type
_entity.pdbx_description
1 polymer ?
#
loop_
_entity_poly.entity_id
_entity_poly.type
_entity_poly.pdbx_seq_one_letter_code
_entity_poly.pdbx_strand_id
1 'polypeptide(L)'
;MMRALAVLCLFVVGAADAQTSVTISGVMGNKALVSVNGGAPRVVRPGESVSGVRLVGVGPQGVEIVLDGRSHVLAIGHGVHVMPEKAVADAATAPGGRVVLTADGRGHFSATGTVNGLPVRFVVDTGASLVSLPSSIARQAGVNLSDATPVVINTANGRARAQRVVINSLKLGQISANLVEALVVEDAALSQPLLGMSFLNRTNMLREGDTLVLTQRY
;
A
#
# COMPACT_ATOMS: atom_id res chain seq x y z
N MET A 1 -45.85 -39.02 -32.16
CA MET A 1 -45.27 -37.67 -32.41
C MET A 1 -44.52 -37.24 -31.16
N MET A 2 -43.23 -37.53 -31.13
CA MET A 2 -42.32 -37.18 -30.00
C MET A 2 -41.50 -35.95 -30.42
N ARG A 3 -41.68 -34.83 -29.72
CA ARG A 3 -40.87 -33.62 -29.89
C ARG A 3 -39.65 -33.70 -28.94
N ALA A 4 -38.47 -33.85 -29.50
CA ALA A 4 -37.21 -33.78 -28.78
C ALA A 4 -36.90 -32.33 -28.49
N LEU A 5 -36.72 -31.99 -27.21
CA LEU A 5 -36.26 -30.68 -26.70
C LEU A 5 -34.75 -30.73 -26.60
N ALA A 6 -34.05 -30.04 -27.50
CA ALA A 6 -32.59 -29.89 -27.43
C ALA A 6 -32.26 -28.77 -26.43
N VAL A 7 -31.61 -29.14 -25.33
CA VAL A 7 -31.03 -28.17 -24.35
C VAL A 7 -29.68 -27.75 -24.87
N LEU A 8 -29.57 -26.49 -25.28
CA LEU A 8 -28.31 -25.85 -25.68
C LEU A 8 -27.59 -25.36 -24.40
N CYS A 9 -26.58 -26.09 -23.93
CA CYS A 9 -25.69 -25.66 -22.90
C CYS A 9 -24.73 -24.57 -23.44
N LEU A 10 -24.97 -23.32 -23.07
CA LEU A 10 -24.06 -22.20 -23.33
C LEU A 10 -22.90 -22.26 -22.33
N PHE A 11 -21.73 -22.74 -22.76
CA PHE A 11 -20.50 -22.65 -22.01
C PHE A 11 -20.03 -21.19 -22.08
N VAL A 12 -20.20 -20.44 -20.98
CA VAL A 12 -19.50 -19.16 -20.77
C VAL A 12 -18.06 -19.47 -20.38
N VAL A 13 -17.15 -19.41 -21.36
CA VAL A 13 -15.71 -19.41 -21.09
C VAL A 13 -15.38 -18.08 -20.44
N GLY A 14 -15.20 -18.05 -19.11
CA GLY A 14 -14.69 -16.91 -18.39
C GLY A 14 -13.25 -16.64 -18.86
N ALA A 15 -13.01 -15.47 -19.46
CA ALA A 15 -11.66 -14.99 -19.71
C ALA A 15 -10.99 -14.77 -18.35
N ALA A 16 -9.92 -15.52 -18.06
CA ALA A 16 -9.05 -15.27 -16.91
C ALA A 16 -8.33 -13.94 -17.20
N ASP A 17 -8.64 -12.90 -16.44
CA ASP A 17 -7.93 -11.62 -16.47
C ASP A 17 -6.47 -11.87 -16.00
N ALA A 18 -5.56 -11.99 -16.94
CA ALA A 18 -4.14 -12.20 -16.67
C ALA A 18 -3.53 -10.92 -16.13
N GLN A 19 -3.12 -10.94 -14.86
CA GLN A 19 -2.36 -9.89 -14.20
C GLN A 19 -1.02 -9.70 -14.91
N THR A 20 -0.77 -8.50 -15.47
CA THR A 20 0.49 -8.21 -16.14
C THR A 20 1.53 -7.71 -15.12
N SER A 21 2.59 -8.47 -14.94
CA SER A 21 3.74 -8.14 -14.10
C SER A 21 4.87 -7.58 -14.98
N VAL A 22 5.37 -6.39 -14.65
CA VAL A 22 6.49 -5.76 -15.35
C VAL A 22 7.62 -5.49 -14.37
N THR A 23 8.81 -5.98 -14.69
CA THR A 23 10.02 -5.78 -13.87
C THR A 23 11.12 -5.14 -14.70
N ILE A 24 11.75 -4.09 -14.18
CA ILE A 24 12.93 -3.47 -14.76
C ILE A 24 14.18 -4.03 -14.07
N SER A 25 14.90 -4.90 -14.77
CA SER A 25 16.12 -5.56 -14.24
C SER A 25 17.38 -4.71 -14.37
N GLY A 26 17.36 -3.65 -15.21
CA GLY A 26 18.49 -2.77 -15.39
C GLY A 26 18.25 -1.71 -16.45
N VAL A 27 19.19 -0.74 -16.53
CA VAL A 27 19.19 0.34 -17.51
C VAL A 27 20.56 0.41 -18.18
N MET A 28 20.58 0.62 -19.49
CA MET A 28 21.79 0.75 -20.30
C MET A 28 21.66 2.00 -21.20
N GLY A 29 22.15 3.15 -20.71
CA GLY A 29 21.93 4.43 -21.37
C GLY A 29 20.43 4.79 -21.40
N ASN A 30 19.85 4.94 -22.59
CA ASN A 30 18.43 5.21 -22.77
C ASN A 30 17.56 3.96 -22.96
N LYS A 31 18.13 2.74 -22.78
CA LYS A 31 17.43 1.45 -22.92
C LYS A 31 17.17 0.83 -21.56
N ALA A 32 16.07 0.10 -21.43
CA ALA A 32 15.75 -0.65 -20.22
C ALA A 32 15.72 -2.17 -20.49
N LEU A 33 16.13 -2.94 -19.50
CA LEU A 33 15.98 -4.39 -19.46
C LEU A 33 14.63 -4.70 -18.81
N VAL A 34 13.66 -5.08 -19.63
CA VAL A 34 12.26 -5.27 -19.22
C VAL A 34 11.91 -6.75 -19.24
N SER A 35 11.35 -7.26 -18.16
CA SER A 35 10.74 -8.59 -18.04
C SER A 35 9.24 -8.42 -17.84
N VAL A 36 8.43 -9.13 -18.60
CA VAL A 36 6.97 -9.12 -18.50
C VAL A 36 6.48 -10.52 -18.15
N ASN A 37 5.62 -10.63 -17.14
CA ASN A 37 5.04 -11.88 -16.63
C ASN A 37 6.09 -12.96 -16.29
N GLY A 38 7.22 -12.53 -15.69
CA GLY A 38 8.31 -13.44 -15.33
C GLY A 38 9.08 -14.02 -16.53
N GLY A 39 8.83 -13.53 -17.75
CA GLY A 39 9.55 -13.93 -18.95
C GLY A 39 11.01 -13.46 -18.96
N ALA A 40 11.82 -13.98 -19.89
CA ALA A 40 13.21 -13.59 -20.03
C ALA A 40 13.37 -12.06 -20.24
N PRO A 41 14.32 -11.40 -19.56
CA PRO A 41 14.55 -9.97 -19.72
C PRO A 41 14.89 -9.62 -21.17
N ARG A 42 14.28 -8.57 -21.71
CA ARG A 42 14.54 -8.05 -23.06
C ARG A 42 15.00 -6.60 -22.99
N VAL A 43 15.96 -6.25 -23.83
CA VAL A 43 16.39 -4.86 -24.00
C VAL A 43 15.37 -4.13 -24.87
N VAL A 44 14.75 -3.08 -24.31
CA VAL A 44 13.72 -2.27 -24.97
C VAL A 44 14.22 -0.84 -25.11
N ARG A 45 13.99 -0.21 -26.26
CA ARG A 45 14.33 1.19 -26.53
C ARG A 45 13.11 2.09 -26.36
N PRO A 46 13.30 3.39 -26.10
CA PRO A 46 12.19 4.34 -26.14
C PRO A 46 11.38 4.24 -27.44
N GLY A 47 10.07 4.11 -27.31
CA GLY A 47 9.13 3.90 -28.41
C GLY A 47 8.86 2.43 -28.76
N GLU A 48 9.71 1.48 -28.34
CA GLU A 48 9.48 0.04 -28.55
C GLU A 48 8.49 -0.54 -27.52
N SER A 49 7.81 -1.62 -27.92
CA SER A 49 6.88 -2.35 -27.07
C SER A 49 7.25 -3.82 -26.95
N VAL A 50 7.08 -4.41 -25.77
CA VAL A 50 7.23 -5.83 -25.49
C VAL A 50 6.04 -6.32 -24.68
N SER A 51 5.32 -7.32 -25.16
CA SER A 51 4.16 -7.92 -24.48
C SER A 51 3.15 -6.89 -23.96
N GLY A 52 2.81 -5.86 -24.76
CA GLY A 52 1.85 -4.80 -24.40
C GLY A 52 2.44 -3.65 -23.58
N VAL A 53 3.71 -3.74 -23.13
CA VAL A 53 4.41 -2.70 -22.38
C VAL A 53 5.25 -1.87 -23.34
N ARG A 54 5.01 -0.56 -23.42
CA ARG A 54 5.78 0.37 -24.26
C ARG A 54 6.72 1.19 -23.38
N LEU A 55 8.02 1.21 -23.73
CA LEU A 55 8.98 2.08 -23.08
C LEU A 55 8.84 3.51 -23.61
N VAL A 56 8.64 4.47 -22.74
CA VAL A 56 8.58 5.90 -23.08
C VAL A 56 9.97 6.52 -22.97
N GLY A 57 10.65 6.28 -21.86
CA GLY A 57 11.98 6.84 -21.62
C GLY A 57 12.65 6.31 -20.36
N VAL A 58 13.90 6.72 -20.21
CA VAL A 58 14.71 6.46 -19.00
C VAL A 58 15.16 7.80 -18.46
N GLY A 59 14.78 8.10 -17.22
CA GLY A 59 15.10 9.35 -16.55
C GLY A 59 15.69 9.16 -15.15
N PRO A 60 16.04 10.25 -14.46
CA PRO A 60 16.64 10.21 -13.13
C PRO A 60 15.68 9.65 -12.06
N GLN A 61 14.37 9.67 -12.32
CA GLN A 61 13.33 9.13 -11.43
C GLN A 61 13.04 7.64 -11.69
N GLY A 62 13.58 7.05 -12.76
CA GLY A 62 13.35 5.67 -13.16
C GLY A 62 13.04 5.52 -14.65
N VAL A 63 12.43 4.39 -14.99
CA VAL A 63 12.04 4.01 -16.34
C VAL A 63 10.55 4.30 -16.52
N GLU A 64 10.20 5.16 -17.47
CA GLU A 64 8.81 5.45 -17.81
C GLU A 64 8.31 4.47 -18.87
N ILE A 65 7.22 3.78 -18.56
CA ILE A 65 6.53 2.85 -19.46
C ILE A 65 5.07 3.23 -19.62
N VAL A 66 4.48 2.82 -20.74
CA VAL A 66 3.02 2.82 -20.94
C VAL A 66 2.54 1.38 -21.01
N LEU A 67 1.58 1.03 -20.16
CA LEU A 67 0.86 -0.22 -20.15
C LEU A 67 -0.64 0.08 -20.12
N ASP A 68 -1.41 -0.52 -21.01
CA ASP A 68 -2.86 -0.32 -21.15
C ASP A 68 -3.25 1.18 -21.26
N GLY A 69 -2.42 1.94 -22.00
CA GLY A 69 -2.65 3.38 -22.26
C GLY A 69 -2.29 4.31 -21.11
N ARG A 70 -1.72 3.80 -19.99
CA ARG A 70 -1.31 4.59 -18.81
C ARG A 70 0.20 4.63 -18.65
N SER A 71 0.72 5.78 -18.24
CA SER A 71 2.15 5.97 -17.93
C SER A 71 2.46 5.56 -16.50
N HIS A 72 3.54 4.80 -16.32
CA HIS A 72 4.08 4.35 -15.04
C HIS A 72 5.58 4.64 -14.99
N VAL A 73 6.07 5.16 -13.87
CA VAL A 73 7.50 5.33 -13.63
C VAL A 73 7.99 4.23 -12.68
N LEU A 74 8.90 3.40 -13.17
CA LEU A 74 9.43 2.24 -12.45
C LEU A 74 10.85 2.49 -12.02
N ALA A 75 11.16 2.28 -10.73
CA ALA A 75 12.55 2.28 -10.26
C ALA A 75 13.28 0.99 -10.69
N ILE A 76 14.59 1.09 -10.89
CA ILE A 76 15.44 -0.05 -11.27
C ILE A 76 15.45 -1.07 -10.11
N GLY A 77 15.25 -2.34 -10.44
CA GLY A 77 15.21 -3.42 -9.45
C GLY A 77 13.85 -3.61 -8.77
N HIS A 78 12.84 -2.82 -9.12
CA HIS A 78 11.48 -2.96 -8.62
C HIS A 78 10.56 -3.48 -9.72
N GLY A 79 9.78 -4.52 -9.41
CA GLY A 79 8.68 -4.99 -10.25
C GLY A 79 7.39 -4.25 -9.90
N VAL A 80 6.62 -3.87 -10.91
CA VAL A 80 5.25 -3.39 -10.72
C VAL A 80 4.29 -4.45 -11.27
N HIS A 81 3.37 -4.88 -10.43
CA HIS A 81 2.22 -5.66 -10.86
C HIS A 81 1.11 -4.68 -11.22
N VAL A 82 0.82 -4.54 -12.50
CA VAL A 82 -0.31 -3.74 -12.96
C VAL A 82 -1.53 -4.65 -13.03
N MET A 83 -2.48 -4.40 -12.13
CA MET A 83 -3.78 -5.07 -12.18
C MET A 83 -4.62 -4.46 -13.30
N PRO A 84 -5.40 -5.25 -14.07
CA PRO A 84 -6.33 -4.73 -15.05
C PRO A 84 -7.32 -3.75 -14.40
N GLU A 85 -7.73 -2.74 -15.17
CA GLU A 85 -8.61 -1.63 -14.70
C GLU A 85 -9.90 -2.14 -14.02
N LYS A 86 -10.42 -3.28 -14.43
CA LYS A 86 -11.58 -3.92 -13.83
C LYS A 86 -11.34 -4.33 -12.38
N ALA A 87 -10.14 -4.84 -12.05
CA ALA A 87 -9.78 -5.17 -10.66
C ALA A 87 -9.56 -3.91 -9.80
N VAL A 88 -9.11 -2.80 -10.42
CA VAL A 88 -8.99 -1.50 -9.74
C VAL A 88 -10.35 -0.83 -9.58
N ALA A 89 -11.26 -0.98 -10.58
CA ALA A 89 -12.63 -0.49 -10.50
C ALA A 89 -13.47 -1.30 -9.49
N ASP A 90 -13.35 -2.62 -9.46
CA ASP A 90 -13.99 -3.48 -8.45
C ASP A 90 -13.38 -3.28 -7.05
N ALA A 91 -12.08 -2.92 -6.97
CA ALA A 91 -11.44 -2.54 -5.70
C ALA A 91 -11.82 -1.11 -5.25
N ALA A 92 -12.21 -0.22 -6.18
CA ALA A 92 -12.77 1.09 -5.87
C ALA A 92 -14.25 1.02 -5.48
N THR A 93 -14.94 -0.08 -5.82
CA THR A 93 -16.37 -0.33 -5.54
C THR A 93 -16.57 -1.33 -4.40
N ALA A 94 -15.51 -1.93 -3.85
CA ALA A 94 -15.64 -2.66 -2.59
C ALA A 94 -16.07 -1.67 -1.50
N PRO A 95 -17.15 -1.90 -0.74
CA PRO A 95 -17.48 -1.12 0.42
C PRO A 95 -16.37 -1.32 1.46
N GLY A 96 -15.42 -0.37 1.49
CA GLY A 96 -14.25 -0.41 2.34
C GLY A 96 -13.00 0.03 1.57
N GLY A 97 -12.33 1.09 2.04
CA GLY A 97 -11.11 1.62 1.44
C GLY A 97 -10.02 0.56 1.33
N ARG A 98 -9.16 0.70 0.31
CA ARG A 98 -8.00 -0.16 0.08
C ARG A 98 -6.73 0.67 -0.07
N VAL A 99 -5.65 0.20 0.55
CA VAL A 99 -4.31 0.80 0.44
C VAL A 99 -3.30 -0.28 0.13
N VAL A 100 -2.41 -0.01 -0.82
CA VAL A 100 -1.30 -0.91 -1.18
C VAL A 100 0.00 -0.22 -0.81
N LEU A 101 0.84 -0.91 -0.06
CA LEU A 101 2.14 -0.42 0.41
C LEU A 101 3.24 -1.32 -0.13
N THR A 102 4.39 -0.73 -0.45
CA THR A 102 5.59 -1.46 -0.83
C THR A 102 6.63 -1.35 0.28
N ALA A 103 7.31 -2.46 0.57
CA ALA A 103 8.38 -2.49 1.54
C ALA A 103 9.57 -1.64 1.08
N ASP A 104 10.25 -1.01 2.02
CA ASP A 104 11.57 -0.39 1.78
C ASP A 104 12.67 -1.46 1.66
N GLY A 105 13.91 -1.06 1.36
CA GLY A 105 15.06 -1.96 1.25
C GLY A 105 15.42 -2.73 2.53
N ARG A 106 14.74 -2.45 3.65
CA ARG A 106 14.87 -3.14 4.94
C ARG A 106 13.65 -4.01 5.27
N GLY A 107 12.66 -4.05 4.38
CA GLY A 107 11.43 -4.80 4.55
C GLY A 107 10.35 -4.11 5.39
N HIS A 108 10.50 -2.81 5.70
CA HIS A 108 9.50 -2.02 6.43
C HIS A 108 8.48 -1.41 5.47
N PHE A 109 7.23 -1.36 5.91
CA PHE A 109 6.16 -0.67 5.20
C PHE A 109 5.91 0.70 5.81
N SER A 110 5.91 1.73 4.97
CA SER A 110 5.54 3.10 5.36
C SER A 110 4.26 3.52 4.67
N ALA A 111 3.44 4.26 5.38
CA ALA A 111 2.17 4.75 4.86
C ALA A 111 1.98 6.23 5.20
N THR A 112 1.53 7.02 4.25
CA THR A 112 1.13 8.41 4.49
C THR A 112 -0.38 8.46 4.74
N GLY A 113 -0.75 9.08 5.85
CA GLY A 113 -2.13 9.25 6.27
C GLY A 113 -2.36 10.61 6.90
N THR A 114 -3.46 10.77 7.62
CA THR A 114 -3.74 11.99 8.41
C THR A 114 -4.21 11.64 9.81
N VAL A 115 -3.77 12.43 10.80
CA VAL A 115 -4.28 12.42 12.18
C VAL A 115 -5.01 13.72 12.40
N ASN A 116 -6.31 13.69 12.65
CA ASN A 116 -7.16 14.87 12.80
C ASN A 116 -6.96 15.89 11.64
N GLY A 117 -6.68 15.40 10.42
CA GLY A 117 -6.41 16.22 9.24
C GLY A 117 -4.94 16.59 9.02
N LEU A 118 -4.05 16.45 10.02
CA LEU A 118 -2.61 16.67 9.85
C LEU A 118 -1.99 15.51 9.06
N PRO A 119 -1.27 15.76 7.94
CA PRO A 119 -0.53 14.72 7.23
C PRO A 119 0.58 14.12 8.11
N VAL A 120 0.61 12.80 8.19
CA VAL A 120 1.56 12.03 9.02
C VAL A 120 2.06 10.83 8.24
N ARG A 121 3.38 10.60 8.25
CA ARG A 121 3.96 9.37 7.71
C ARG A 121 4.17 8.36 8.84
N PHE A 122 3.55 7.21 8.72
CA PHE A 122 3.63 6.10 9.65
C PHE A 122 4.57 5.00 9.17
N VAL A 123 5.18 4.30 10.11
CA VAL A 123 5.69 2.95 9.90
C VAL A 123 4.61 1.97 10.33
N VAL A 124 4.28 0.99 9.50
CA VAL A 124 3.35 -0.10 9.85
C VAL A 124 4.05 -1.03 10.82
N ASP A 125 3.50 -1.14 12.02
CA ASP A 125 4.10 -1.93 13.12
C ASP A 125 3.06 -2.84 13.78
N THR A 126 3.07 -4.11 13.41
CA THR A 126 2.19 -5.13 14.00
C THR A 126 2.62 -5.53 15.43
N GLY A 127 3.82 -5.17 15.86
CA GLY A 127 4.31 -5.33 17.24
C GLY A 127 3.79 -4.26 18.19
N ALA A 128 3.35 -3.11 17.66
CA ALA A 128 2.74 -2.04 18.45
C ALA A 128 1.25 -2.33 18.67
N SER A 129 0.81 -2.49 19.93
CA SER A 129 -0.61 -2.73 20.26
C SER A 129 -1.49 -1.53 19.89
N LEU A 130 -0.98 -0.32 20.05
CA LEU A 130 -1.69 0.94 19.80
C LEU A 130 -0.93 1.78 18.76
N VAL A 131 -1.65 2.61 18.03
CA VAL A 131 -1.03 3.69 17.26
C VAL A 131 -0.17 4.53 18.19
N SER A 132 1.06 4.84 17.79
CA SER A 132 1.98 5.60 18.64
C SER A 132 2.45 6.84 17.91
N LEU A 133 2.33 7.99 18.57
CA LEU A 133 2.70 9.29 18.02
C LEU A 133 3.79 9.94 18.89
N PRO A 134 4.83 10.51 18.29
CA PRO A 134 5.70 11.46 18.97
C PRO A 134 4.88 12.62 19.54
N SER A 135 5.28 13.14 20.70
CA SER A 135 4.54 14.21 21.39
C SER A 135 4.43 15.50 20.54
N SER A 136 5.43 15.79 19.72
CA SER A 136 5.39 16.90 18.77
C SER A 136 4.31 16.75 17.71
N ILE A 137 4.18 15.55 17.13
CA ILE A 137 3.16 15.23 16.12
C ILE A 137 1.75 15.26 16.76
N ALA A 138 1.60 14.69 17.95
CA ALA A 138 0.31 14.69 18.65
C ALA A 138 -0.19 16.12 18.93
N ARG A 139 0.70 17.03 19.37
CA ARG A 139 0.36 18.44 19.57
C ARG A 139 -0.03 19.13 18.26
N GLN A 140 0.75 18.95 17.19
CA GLN A 140 0.45 19.54 15.87
C GLN A 140 -0.89 19.04 15.30
N ALA A 141 -1.23 17.76 15.54
CA ALA A 141 -2.49 17.16 15.13
C ALA A 141 -3.67 17.53 16.04
N GLY A 142 -3.48 18.38 17.05
CA GLY A 142 -4.54 18.77 17.98
C GLY A 142 -5.13 17.60 18.76
N VAL A 143 -4.29 16.59 19.08
CA VAL A 143 -4.73 15.47 19.91
C VAL A 143 -5.02 16.00 21.33
N ASN A 144 -6.23 15.72 21.84
CA ASN A 144 -6.61 16.13 23.19
C ASN A 144 -5.83 15.31 24.22
N LEU A 145 -5.06 16.02 25.06
CA LEU A 145 -4.28 15.44 26.16
C LEU A 145 -4.91 15.67 27.53
N SER A 146 -6.05 16.39 27.63
CA SER A 146 -6.68 16.68 28.91
C SER A 146 -7.20 15.43 29.61
N ASP A 147 -7.67 14.45 28.85
CA ASP A 147 -8.18 13.18 29.34
C ASP A 147 -7.15 12.04 29.19
N ALA A 148 -5.89 12.38 28.96
CA ALA A 148 -4.83 11.41 28.75
C ALA A 148 -4.51 10.64 30.03
N THR A 149 -4.40 9.32 29.91
CA THR A 149 -4.01 8.46 31.02
C THR A 149 -2.50 8.17 30.96
N PRO A 150 -1.72 8.54 31.96
CA PRO A 150 -0.29 8.21 32.02
C PRO A 150 -0.11 6.68 32.09
N VAL A 151 0.79 6.15 31.26
CA VAL A 151 1.15 4.73 31.22
C VAL A 151 2.64 4.56 31.07
N VAL A 152 3.15 3.40 31.47
CA VAL A 152 4.54 2.99 31.19
C VAL A 152 4.49 1.87 30.17
N ILE A 153 5.25 1.99 29.09
CA ILE A 153 5.33 1.04 28.00
C ILE A 153 6.72 0.40 27.93
N ASN A 154 6.78 -0.81 27.44
CA ASN A 154 8.02 -1.46 27.06
C ASN A 154 8.28 -1.21 25.57
N THR A 155 9.45 -0.70 25.25
CA THR A 155 9.92 -0.48 23.88
C THR A 155 11.18 -1.29 23.63
N ALA A 156 11.62 -1.38 22.38
CA ALA A 156 12.91 -2.01 22.05
C ALA A 156 14.10 -1.35 22.79
N ASN A 157 13.98 -0.06 23.16
CA ASN A 157 14.99 0.71 23.88
C ASN A 157 14.79 0.71 25.41
N GLY A 158 13.88 -0.13 25.94
CA GLY A 158 13.56 -0.19 27.35
C GLY A 158 12.20 0.43 27.69
N ARG A 159 12.03 0.78 28.98
CA ARG A 159 10.77 1.36 29.48
C ARG A 159 10.69 2.83 29.15
N ALA A 160 9.55 3.27 28.62
CA ALA A 160 9.27 4.67 28.33
C ALA A 160 7.95 5.11 28.96
N ARG A 161 7.84 6.41 29.27
CA ARG A 161 6.58 7.03 29.68
C ARG A 161 5.78 7.39 28.44
N ALA A 162 4.49 7.16 28.50
CA ALA A 162 3.56 7.51 27.44
C ALA A 162 2.23 7.99 28.05
N GLN A 163 1.41 8.61 27.21
CA GLN A 163 0.06 9.01 27.55
C GLN A 163 -0.90 8.27 26.59
N ARG A 164 -1.84 7.52 27.15
CA ARG A 164 -2.90 6.88 26.40
C ARG A 164 -3.98 7.91 26.10
N VAL A 165 -4.34 8.03 24.83
CA VAL A 165 -5.26 9.02 24.29
C VAL A 165 -6.20 8.38 23.27
N VAL A 166 -7.21 9.13 22.83
CA VAL A 166 -8.05 8.77 21.69
C VAL A 166 -7.87 9.80 20.58
N ILE A 167 -7.50 9.33 19.39
CA ILE A 167 -7.46 10.12 18.16
C ILE A 167 -8.86 10.17 17.57
N ASN A 168 -9.40 11.36 17.32
CA ASN A 168 -10.77 11.50 16.78
C ASN A 168 -10.88 10.94 15.36
N SER A 169 -9.92 11.22 14.48
CA SER A 169 -9.92 10.75 13.10
C SER A 169 -8.52 10.37 12.64
N LEU A 170 -8.35 9.16 12.16
CA LEU A 170 -7.15 8.67 11.49
C LEU A 170 -7.54 8.13 10.12
N LYS A 171 -6.90 8.65 9.06
CA LYS A 171 -7.14 8.21 7.68
C LYS A 171 -5.84 7.72 7.05
N LEU A 172 -5.94 6.67 6.25
CA LEU A 172 -4.87 6.11 5.46
C LEU A 172 -5.39 5.87 4.04
N GLY A 173 -5.11 6.79 3.11
CA GLY A 173 -5.75 6.77 1.79
C GLY A 173 -7.28 6.81 1.93
N GLN A 174 -7.96 5.77 1.44
CA GLN A 174 -9.42 5.63 1.52
C GLN A 174 -9.89 4.95 2.81
N ILE A 175 -8.99 4.35 3.59
CA ILE A 175 -9.31 3.73 4.88
C ILE A 175 -9.46 4.83 5.93
N SER A 176 -10.56 4.85 6.65
CA SER A 176 -10.79 5.81 7.72
C SER A 176 -11.23 5.13 9.01
N ALA A 177 -10.75 5.62 10.13
CA ALA A 177 -11.10 5.15 11.45
C ALA A 177 -11.30 6.33 12.40
N ASN A 178 -12.39 6.31 13.14
CA ASN A 178 -12.67 7.28 14.20
C ASN A 178 -12.41 6.64 15.56
N LEU A 179 -12.14 7.50 16.55
CA LEU A 179 -11.93 7.11 17.94
C LEU A 179 -10.88 5.99 18.07
N VAL A 180 -9.68 6.25 17.52
CA VAL A 180 -8.58 5.29 17.54
C VAL A 180 -7.77 5.48 18.82
N GLU A 181 -7.67 4.43 19.63
CA GLU A 181 -6.78 4.45 20.80
C GLU A 181 -5.32 4.57 20.36
N ALA A 182 -4.58 5.46 21.04
CA ALA A 182 -3.21 5.75 20.70
C ALA A 182 -2.36 6.04 21.95
N LEU A 183 -1.07 6.01 21.76
CA LEU A 183 -0.07 6.44 22.74
C LEU A 183 0.60 7.71 22.21
N VAL A 184 0.75 8.68 23.07
CA VAL A 184 1.64 9.83 22.87
C VAL A 184 2.91 9.57 23.67
N VAL A 185 4.03 9.49 22.99
CA VAL A 185 5.34 9.13 23.54
C VAL A 185 6.28 10.33 23.39
N GLU A 186 7.18 10.54 24.34
CA GLU A 186 8.19 11.59 24.22
C GLU A 186 9.03 11.42 22.95
N ASP A 187 9.35 12.53 22.27
CA ASP A 187 10.06 12.51 20.97
C ASP A 187 11.45 11.84 21.07
N ALA A 188 12.09 11.90 22.24
CA ALA A 188 13.36 11.21 22.50
C ALA A 188 13.24 9.68 22.54
N ALA A 189 12.05 9.15 22.88
CA ALA A 189 11.78 7.72 22.96
C ALA A 189 11.09 7.16 21.69
N LEU A 190 10.47 8.01 20.89
CA LEU A 190 9.79 7.64 19.63
C LEU A 190 10.04 8.72 18.59
N SER A 191 10.88 8.41 17.59
CA SER A 191 11.25 9.35 16.52
C SER A 191 10.28 9.32 15.32
N GLN A 192 9.51 8.26 15.16
CA GLN A 192 8.60 8.07 14.02
C GLN A 192 7.24 7.55 14.49
N PRO A 193 6.14 8.07 13.92
CA PRO A 193 4.81 7.54 14.18
C PRO A 193 4.68 6.06 13.78
N LEU A 194 4.06 5.26 14.65
CA LEU A 194 3.79 3.85 14.39
C LEU A 194 2.30 3.64 14.15
N LEU A 195 1.97 2.94 13.08
CA LEU A 195 0.61 2.48 12.79
C LEU A 195 0.41 1.11 13.44
N GLY A 196 -0.10 1.11 14.67
CA GLY A 196 -0.26 -0.08 15.50
C GLY A 196 -1.60 -0.80 15.31
N MET A 197 -1.77 -1.87 16.09
CA MET A 197 -2.91 -2.79 15.96
C MET A 197 -4.27 -2.14 16.29
N SER A 198 -4.33 -1.06 17.09
CA SER A 198 -5.59 -0.32 17.32
C SER A 198 -6.23 0.23 16.03
N PHE A 199 -5.42 0.48 14.99
CA PHE A 199 -5.89 0.80 13.64
C PHE A 199 -5.89 -0.43 12.73
N LEU A 200 -4.80 -1.21 12.71
CA LEU A 200 -4.62 -2.33 11.78
C LEU A 200 -5.68 -3.42 11.95
N ASN A 201 -6.20 -3.67 13.16
CA ASN A 201 -7.30 -4.61 13.41
C ASN A 201 -8.61 -4.23 12.72
N ARG A 202 -8.75 -2.98 12.26
CA ARG A 202 -9.90 -2.51 11.47
C ARG A 202 -9.72 -2.79 9.98
N THR A 203 -8.64 -3.44 9.60
CA THR A 203 -8.31 -3.80 8.22
C THR A 203 -8.04 -5.30 8.10
N ASN A 204 -8.26 -5.84 6.90
CA ASN A 204 -7.67 -7.10 6.50
C ASN A 204 -6.29 -6.79 5.93
N MET A 205 -5.29 -7.56 6.35
CA MET A 205 -3.91 -7.41 5.90
C MET A 205 -3.53 -8.63 5.07
N LEU A 206 -3.07 -8.41 3.85
CA LEU A 206 -2.50 -9.43 2.98
C LEU A 206 -1.09 -9.00 2.58
N ARG A 207 -0.09 -9.81 2.95
CA ARG A 207 1.30 -9.58 2.54
C ARG A 207 1.70 -10.61 1.50
N GLU A 208 2.19 -10.14 0.36
CA GLU A 208 2.75 -10.95 -0.71
C GLU A 208 4.12 -10.38 -1.09
N GLY A 209 5.19 -11.07 -0.67
CA GLY A 209 6.56 -10.59 -0.85
C GLY A 209 6.78 -9.20 -0.24
N ASP A 210 7.11 -8.23 -1.09
CA ASP A 210 7.35 -6.83 -0.71
C ASP A 210 6.10 -5.95 -0.78
N THR A 211 4.93 -6.55 -0.99
CA THR A 211 3.65 -5.82 -1.06
C THR A 211 2.78 -6.15 0.16
N LEU A 212 2.24 -5.10 0.79
CA LEU A 212 1.23 -5.20 1.85
C LEU A 212 -0.04 -4.50 1.39
N VAL A 213 -1.14 -5.24 1.35
CA VAL A 213 -2.47 -4.74 1.02
C VAL A 213 -3.27 -4.63 2.31
N LEU A 214 -3.78 -3.44 2.58
CA LEU A 214 -4.72 -3.16 3.65
C LEU A 214 -6.10 -2.90 3.05
N THR A 215 -7.13 -3.59 3.54
CA THR A 215 -8.52 -3.38 3.10
C THR A 215 -9.37 -3.14 4.34
N GLN A 216 -10.16 -2.07 4.34
CA GLN A 216 -11.06 -1.73 5.46
C GLN A 216 -12.09 -2.85 5.66
N ARG A 217 -12.33 -3.25 6.93
CA ARG A 217 -13.30 -4.32 7.26
C ARG A 217 -14.73 -3.83 7.31
N TYR A 218 -14.97 -2.61 7.85
CA TYR A 218 -16.28 -1.98 8.07
C TYR A 218 -16.13 -0.47 8.25
#